data_d7512da8593769d8e20760de108f98d5
#
_entry.id   d7512da8593769d8e20760de108f98d5
#
_cell.length_a   1.000
_cell.length_b   1.000
_cell.length_c   1.000
_cell.angle_alpha   90.00
_cell.angle_beta   90.00
_cell.angle_gamma   90.00
#
_symmetry.space_group_name_H-M   'P 1'
#
loop_
_entity.id
_entity.type
_entity.pdbx_description
1 polymer ?
#
loop_
_entity_poly.entity_id
_entity_poly.type
_entity_poly.pdbx_seq_one_letter_code
_entity_poly.pdbx_strand_id
1 'polypeptide(L)'
;MIAYAFLTRSPNDDLIEFANELYNKHKCDIYIIIDDDNYLIKRYNPNINFIKINKNNCISNNLIYSIEPHLGEILNKSQNKMVTSWDKAIYYFNYENTKYDHIWLIEDDVFIASVDSLAKINNDYPDSDLLTAKNNEFKDHEVRDWFWPYCLQVFQKPCFCSMMCACRVSKKLLSLIVQKSKEISFTPYHEFLFNTIAGQANLKVDCPNELKTIVYRNEWSFEEIKENPLNLYHPLKNFSLHKSYRERLINSDVNIISIDDCTNAN
;
A
#
# COMPACT_ATOMS: atom_id res chain seq x y z
N MET A 1 4.30 -1.58 17.50
CA MET A 1 3.66 -0.32 17.01
C MET A 1 3.45 -0.42 15.52
N ILE A 2 2.36 0.21 15.00
CA ILE A 2 2.00 0.18 13.57
C ILE A 2 1.93 1.62 13.04
N ALA A 3 2.56 1.88 11.88
CA ALA A 3 2.40 3.12 11.13
C ALA A 3 1.47 2.92 9.92
N TYR A 4 0.78 3.98 9.50
CA TYR A 4 -0.06 4.01 8.32
C TYR A 4 0.50 5.04 7.34
N ALA A 5 1.07 4.58 6.23
CA ALA A 5 1.70 5.42 5.22
C ALA A 5 0.87 5.41 3.92
N PHE A 6 0.29 6.56 3.60
CA PHE A 6 -0.37 6.79 2.33
C PHE A 6 0.65 7.31 1.32
N LEU A 7 0.72 6.65 0.17
CA LEU A 7 1.66 6.90 -0.90
C LEU A 7 0.97 7.69 -2.00
N THR A 8 1.43 8.91 -2.27
CA THR A 8 0.77 9.79 -3.24
C THR A 8 1.77 10.63 -4.01
N ARG A 9 1.42 11.01 -5.22
CA ARG A 9 2.17 12.02 -5.94
C ARG A 9 1.98 13.39 -5.29
N SER A 10 0.74 13.74 -5.00
CA SER A 10 0.37 14.97 -4.28
C SER A 10 -0.95 14.75 -3.55
N PRO A 11 -1.00 14.90 -2.22
CA PRO A 11 -2.20 14.61 -1.45
C PRO A 11 -3.35 15.54 -1.82
N ASN A 12 -4.54 14.96 -1.99
CA ASN A 12 -5.79 15.69 -2.16
C ASN A 12 -6.51 15.87 -0.81
N ASP A 13 -7.56 16.70 -0.81
CA ASP A 13 -8.31 17.01 0.43
C ASP A 13 -9.03 15.77 0.98
N ASP A 14 -9.55 14.87 0.14
CA ASP A 14 -10.26 13.67 0.57
C ASP A 14 -9.34 12.68 1.30
N LEU A 15 -8.10 12.53 0.83
CA LEU A 15 -7.09 11.73 1.51
C LEU A 15 -6.75 12.31 2.88
N ILE A 16 -6.60 13.64 2.96
CA ILE A 16 -6.28 14.32 4.22
C ILE A 16 -7.45 14.22 5.21
N GLU A 17 -8.69 14.36 4.76
CA GLU A 17 -9.90 14.16 5.58
C GLU A 17 -9.95 12.74 6.13
N PHE A 18 -9.82 11.72 5.28
CA PHE A 18 -9.80 10.32 5.69
C PHE A 18 -8.68 10.02 6.70
N ALA A 19 -7.47 10.52 6.45
CA ALA A 19 -6.34 10.38 7.38
C ALA A 19 -6.63 11.00 8.75
N ASN A 20 -7.31 12.15 8.79
CA ASN A 20 -7.77 12.77 10.03
C ASN A 20 -8.82 11.94 10.76
N GLU A 21 -9.80 11.41 10.06
CA GLU A 21 -10.81 10.54 10.65
C GLU A 21 -10.18 9.29 11.27
N LEU A 22 -9.25 8.65 10.55
CA LEU A 22 -8.49 7.50 11.01
C LEU A 22 -7.70 7.83 12.29
N TYR A 23 -6.98 8.97 12.32
CA TYR A 23 -6.28 9.44 13.50
C TYR A 23 -7.24 9.72 14.66
N ASN A 24 -8.33 10.42 14.42
CA ASN A 24 -9.27 10.81 15.47
C ASN A 24 -9.89 9.61 16.17
N LYS A 25 -10.19 8.56 15.41
CA LYS A 25 -10.79 7.34 15.93
C LYS A 25 -9.77 6.42 16.61
N HIS A 26 -8.62 6.18 15.99
CA HIS A 26 -7.68 5.15 16.43
C HIS A 26 -6.41 5.69 17.10
N LYS A 27 -6.18 7.01 17.08
CA LYS A 27 -4.98 7.68 17.64
C LYS A 27 -3.66 7.05 17.16
N CYS A 28 -3.63 6.67 15.88
CA CYS A 28 -2.51 5.99 15.24
C CYS A 28 -1.54 6.96 14.56
N ASP A 29 -0.30 6.55 14.33
CA ASP A 29 0.70 7.34 13.62
C ASP A 29 0.45 7.31 12.11
N ILE A 30 0.13 8.46 11.51
CA ILE A 30 -0.20 8.60 10.10
C ILE A 30 0.88 9.39 9.36
N TYR A 31 1.25 8.89 8.19
CA TYR A 31 2.22 9.44 7.27
C TYR A 31 1.63 9.61 5.89
N ILE A 32 1.92 10.72 5.23
CA ILE A 32 1.67 10.94 3.81
C ILE A 32 3.02 11.10 3.14
N ILE A 33 3.41 10.10 2.34
CA ILE A 33 4.68 10.07 1.62
C ILE A 33 4.47 10.69 0.24
N ILE A 34 5.10 11.85 0.00
CA ILE A 34 4.88 12.66 -1.18
C ILE A 34 5.96 12.38 -2.22
N ASP A 35 5.53 11.98 -3.42
CA ASP A 35 6.44 11.72 -4.54
C ASP A 35 6.91 13.00 -5.24
N ASP A 36 6.03 13.99 -5.42
CA ASP A 36 6.38 15.26 -6.06
C ASP A 36 7.32 16.10 -5.20
N ASP A 37 8.57 16.20 -5.62
CA ASP A 37 9.60 17.01 -4.94
C ASP A 37 9.25 18.52 -4.90
N ASN A 38 8.40 18.99 -5.83
CA ASN A 38 7.97 20.38 -5.91
C ASN A 38 6.68 20.67 -5.12
N TYR A 39 6.01 19.63 -4.60
CA TYR A 39 4.79 19.85 -3.82
C TYR A 39 5.05 20.72 -2.60
N LEU A 40 4.27 21.78 -2.45
CA LEU A 40 4.29 22.64 -1.27
C LEU A 40 3.24 22.18 -0.27
N ILE A 41 3.65 21.84 0.94
CA ILE A 41 2.74 21.49 2.02
C ILE A 41 1.99 22.74 2.43
N LYS A 42 0.76 22.91 1.94
CA LYS A 42 -0.05 24.13 2.12
C LYS A 42 -0.83 24.14 3.44
N ARG A 43 -1.05 22.98 4.04
CA ARG A 43 -1.84 22.83 5.27
C ARG A 43 -1.03 22.09 6.30
N TYR A 44 -0.82 22.74 7.45
CA TYR A 44 -0.28 22.05 8.60
C TYR A 44 -1.42 21.30 9.31
N ASN A 45 -1.21 20.01 9.51
CA ASN A 45 -2.09 19.17 10.30
C ASN A 45 -1.25 18.48 11.38
N PRO A 46 -1.43 18.79 12.66
CA PRO A 46 -0.59 18.26 13.73
C PRO A 46 -0.72 16.73 13.90
N ASN A 47 -1.76 16.14 13.34
CA ASN A 47 -2.08 14.73 13.46
C ASN A 47 -1.53 13.88 12.30
N ILE A 48 -0.99 14.52 11.27
CA ILE A 48 -0.51 13.85 10.06
C ILE A 48 0.92 14.29 9.77
N ASN A 49 1.80 13.33 9.57
CA ASN A 49 3.18 13.57 9.20
C ASN A 49 3.31 13.60 7.67
N PHE A 50 3.56 14.77 7.09
CA PHE A 50 3.84 14.92 5.67
C PHE A 50 5.34 14.74 5.43
N ILE A 51 5.70 13.72 4.66
CA ILE A 51 7.08 13.33 4.45
C ILE A 51 7.48 13.56 2.99
N LYS A 52 8.56 14.32 2.81
CA LYS A 52 9.23 14.54 1.53
C LYS A 52 10.67 14.04 1.64
N ILE A 53 10.97 12.96 0.95
CA ILE A 53 12.33 12.42 0.89
C ILE A 53 13.00 12.90 -0.39
N ASN A 54 14.22 13.42 -0.25
CA ASN A 54 15.03 13.75 -1.40
C ASN A 54 15.35 12.48 -2.19
N LYS A 55 15.04 12.47 -3.49
CA LYS A 55 15.29 11.32 -4.37
C LYS A 55 16.75 10.84 -4.34
N ASN A 56 17.70 11.72 -4.10
CA ASN A 56 19.11 11.34 -4.02
C ASN A 56 19.40 10.42 -2.83
N ASN A 57 18.63 10.53 -1.73
CA ASN A 57 18.76 9.62 -0.60
C ASN A 57 18.35 8.19 -1.00
N CYS A 58 17.28 8.05 -1.78
CA CYS A 58 16.86 6.75 -2.32
C CYS A 58 17.90 6.22 -3.29
N ILE A 59 18.35 7.04 -4.24
CA ILE A 59 19.36 6.68 -5.24
C ILE A 59 20.66 6.17 -4.59
N SER A 60 21.17 6.87 -3.58
CA SER A 60 22.39 6.49 -2.87
C SER A 60 22.26 5.18 -2.09
N ASN A 61 21.03 4.71 -1.87
CA ASN A 61 20.72 3.45 -1.20
C ASN A 61 20.17 2.37 -2.16
N ASN A 62 20.28 2.58 -3.48
CA ASN A 62 19.78 1.68 -4.53
C ASN A 62 18.27 1.42 -4.46
N LEU A 63 17.52 2.33 -3.85
CA LEU A 63 16.06 2.35 -3.85
C LEU A 63 15.58 3.13 -5.07
N ILE A 64 15.61 2.47 -6.21
CA ILE A 64 15.29 3.02 -7.53
C ILE A 64 14.42 2.00 -8.22
N TYR A 65 13.13 2.29 -8.32
CA TYR A 65 12.18 1.40 -8.97
C TYR A 65 12.54 1.10 -10.42
N SER A 66 12.51 -0.18 -10.79
CA SER A 66 12.66 -0.64 -12.16
C SER A 66 11.83 -1.89 -12.43
N ILE A 67 11.14 -1.91 -13.56
CA ILE A 67 10.38 -3.08 -14.05
C ILE A 67 11.31 -4.09 -14.70
N GLU A 68 12.35 -3.63 -15.39
CA GLU A 68 13.28 -4.44 -16.17
C GLU A 68 14.67 -4.43 -15.54
N PRO A 69 15.30 -5.58 -15.28
CA PRO A 69 16.68 -5.65 -14.77
C PRO A 69 17.69 -4.90 -15.63
N HIS A 70 17.52 -4.89 -16.96
CA HIS A 70 18.37 -4.16 -17.89
C HIS A 70 18.22 -2.64 -17.80
N LEU A 71 17.09 -2.13 -17.33
CA LEU A 71 16.90 -0.71 -17.08
C LEU A 71 17.81 -0.19 -15.96
N GLY A 72 18.26 -1.05 -15.03
CA GLY A 72 19.26 -0.70 -14.03
C GLY A 72 20.56 -0.20 -14.69
N GLU A 73 21.06 -0.86 -15.74
CA GLU A 73 22.22 -0.42 -16.52
C GLU A 73 21.90 0.82 -17.37
N ILE A 74 20.73 0.88 -17.99
CA ILE A 74 20.29 2.00 -18.81
C ILE A 74 20.03 3.23 -17.93
N LEU A 75 19.34 3.07 -16.78
CA LEU A 75 19.07 4.14 -15.83
C LEU A 75 20.34 4.68 -15.17
N ASN A 76 21.37 3.87 -14.99
CA ASN A 76 22.68 4.34 -14.54
C ASN A 76 23.39 5.19 -15.60
N LYS A 77 23.07 5.01 -16.88
CA LYS A 77 23.59 5.79 -18.00
C LYS A 77 22.69 6.97 -18.39
N SER A 78 21.39 6.89 -18.12
CA SER A 78 20.43 7.97 -18.36
C SER A 78 20.11 8.70 -17.06
N GLN A 79 19.91 10.01 -17.13
CA GLN A 79 19.59 10.85 -15.97
C GLN A 79 18.19 10.61 -15.35
N ASN A 80 17.41 9.64 -15.87
CA ASN A 80 16.04 9.36 -15.48
C ASN A 80 15.91 8.15 -14.55
N LYS A 81 16.57 8.20 -13.40
CA LYS A 81 16.32 7.23 -12.32
C LYS A 81 14.92 7.49 -11.77
N MET A 82 14.06 6.46 -11.82
CA MET A 82 12.71 6.57 -11.30
C MET A 82 12.71 6.25 -9.80
N VAL A 83 12.45 7.27 -8.99
CA VAL A 83 12.20 7.11 -7.55
C VAL A 83 10.73 7.44 -7.34
N THR A 84 10.00 6.54 -6.71
CA THR A 84 8.57 6.64 -6.46
C THR A 84 8.28 6.88 -4.98
N SER A 85 7.03 7.14 -4.62
CA SER A 85 6.59 7.21 -3.22
C SER A 85 6.86 5.90 -2.45
N TRP A 86 6.85 4.75 -3.13
CA TRP A 86 7.26 3.46 -2.56
C TRP A 86 8.71 3.44 -2.10
N ASP A 87 9.65 3.84 -2.98
CA ASP A 87 11.08 3.90 -2.65
C ASP A 87 11.33 4.89 -1.50
N LYS A 88 10.64 6.03 -1.52
CA LYS A 88 10.70 7.04 -0.46
C LYS A 88 10.17 6.50 0.88
N ALA A 89 9.06 5.75 0.88
CA ALA A 89 8.52 5.11 2.08
C ALA A 89 9.46 4.03 2.63
N ILE A 90 9.97 3.15 1.75
CA ILE A 90 10.95 2.12 2.12
C ILE A 90 12.19 2.77 2.75
N TYR A 91 12.72 3.85 2.13
CA TYR A 91 13.85 4.61 2.67
C TYR A 91 13.52 5.17 4.06
N TYR A 92 12.40 5.91 4.18
CA TYR A 92 12.02 6.59 5.41
C TYR A 92 11.89 5.65 6.60
N PHE A 93 11.12 4.57 6.43
CA PHE A 93 10.86 3.64 7.53
C PHE A 93 12.04 2.70 7.83
N ASN A 94 12.97 2.52 6.90
CA ASN A 94 14.17 1.73 7.16
C ASN A 94 15.32 2.52 7.77
N TYR A 95 15.44 3.83 7.49
CA TYR A 95 16.60 4.62 7.90
C TYR A 95 16.28 5.78 8.84
N GLU A 96 15.16 6.48 8.64
CA GLU A 96 14.85 7.70 9.40
C GLU A 96 13.88 7.46 10.55
N ASN A 97 12.93 6.54 10.40
CA ASN A 97 11.90 6.29 11.41
C ASN A 97 11.68 4.80 11.67
N THR A 98 12.60 4.19 12.37
CA THR A 98 12.71 2.73 12.56
C THR A 98 11.95 2.19 13.78
N LYS A 99 11.09 2.98 14.42
CA LYS A 99 10.40 2.62 15.67
C LYS A 99 9.24 1.63 15.51
N TYR A 100 8.73 1.44 14.29
CA TYR A 100 7.56 0.61 14.02
C TYR A 100 7.90 -0.84 13.75
N ASP A 101 7.07 -1.74 14.27
CA ASP A 101 7.16 -3.17 14.00
C ASP A 101 6.52 -3.52 12.65
N HIS A 102 5.44 -2.80 12.29
CA HIS A 102 4.71 -2.96 11.03
C HIS A 102 4.36 -1.59 10.42
N ILE A 103 4.32 -1.56 9.10
CA ILE A 103 3.97 -0.38 8.33
C ILE A 103 2.93 -0.77 7.27
N TRP A 104 1.78 -0.07 7.24
CA TRP A 104 0.89 -0.06 6.10
C TRP A 104 1.46 0.84 5.01
N LEU A 105 1.55 0.34 3.79
CA LEU A 105 1.89 1.08 2.58
C LEU A 105 0.66 1.03 1.68
N ILE A 106 0.04 2.19 1.40
CA ILE A 106 -1.27 2.28 0.74
C ILE A 106 -1.21 3.38 -0.32
N GLU A 107 -1.46 3.03 -1.59
CA GLU A 107 -1.57 4.01 -2.68
C GLU A 107 -2.83 4.87 -2.54
N ASP A 108 -2.79 6.08 -3.03
CA ASP A 108 -3.89 7.06 -2.87
C ASP A 108 -5.15 6.73 -3.69
N ASP A 109 -5.04 5.85 -4.70
CA ASP A 109 -6.19 5.33 -5.46
C ASP A 109 -6.79 4.03 -4.86
N VAL A 110 -6.30 3.62 -3.69
CA VAL A 110 -6.95 2.60 -2.87
C VAL A 110 -8.06 3.25 -2.04
N PHE A 111 -9.30 2.89 -2.33
CA PHE A 111 -10.45 3.34 -1.56
C PHE A 111 -10.64 2.49 -0.31
N ILE A 112 -10.76 3.15 0.83
CA ILE A 112 -11.07 2.56 2.13
C ILE A 112 -12.38 3.18 2.61
N ALA A 113 -13.43 2.36 2.69
CA ALA A 113 -14.76 2.84 3.03
C ALA A 113 -14.90 3.16 4.53
N SER A 114 -14.27 2.35 5.39
CA SER A 114 -14.34 2.49 6.84
C SER A 114 -12.96 2.65 7.47
N VAL A 115 -12.82 3.59 8.38
CA VAL A 115 -11.59 3.76 9.20
C VAL A 115 -11.33 2.54 10.11
N ASP A 116 -12.30 1.66 10.32
CA ASP A 116 -12.15 0.44 11.11
C ASP A 116 -11.51 -0.70 10.35
N SER A 117 -11.50 -0.67 9.01
CA SER A 117 -10.98 -1.75 8.17
C SER A 117 -9.54 -2.14 8.54
N LEU A 118 -8.65 -1.16 8.61
CA LEU A 118 -7.24 -1.40 8.91
C LEU A 118 -7.04 -1.89 10.36
N ALA A 119 -7.79 -1.37 11.31
CA ALA A 119 -7.74 -1.80 12.70
C ALA A 119 -8.22 -3.25 12.86
N LYS A 120 -9.32 -3.62 12.19
CA LYS A 120 -9.82 -5.00 12.15
C LYS A 120 -8.76 -5.96 11.60
N ILE A 121 -8.19 -5.66 10.43
CA ILE A 121 -7.16 -6.50 9.82
C ILE A 121 -5.95 -6.65 10.75
N ASN A 122 -5.52 -5.58 11.43
CA ASN A 122 -4.40 -5.66 12.36
C ASN A 122 -4.68 -6.59 13.56
N ASN A 123 -5.91 -6.57 14.07
CA ASN A 123 -6.31 -7.41 15.19
C ASN A 123 -6.42 -8.90 14.78
N ASP A 124 -6.89 -9.16 13.56
CA ASP A 124 -7.06 -10.52 13.04
C ASP A 124 -5.70 -11.16 12.66
N TYR A 125 -4.72 -10.34 12.28
CA TYR A 125 -3.41 -10.80 11.79
C TYR A 125 -2.22 -10.10 12.48
N PRO A 126 -2.11 -10.15 13.82
CA PRO A 126 -1.12 -9.34 14.56
C PRO A 126 0.33 -9.67 14.22
N ASP A 127 0.65 -10.94 13.92
CA ASP A 127 2.01 -11.46 13.80
C ASP A 127 2.48 -11.67 12.34
N SER A 128 1.69 -11.24 11.35
CA SER A 128 2.05 -11.43 9.94
C SER A 128 3.15 -10.47 9.50
N ASP A 129 4.19 -11.00 8.89
CA ASP A 129 5.27 -10.20 8.31
C ASP A 129 4.84 -9.48 7.04
N LEU A 130 3.93 -10.08 6.28
CA LEU A 130 3.32 -9.48 5.09
C LEU A 130 1.82 -9.75 5.08
N LEU A 131 1.01 -8.68 4.99
CA LEU A 131 -0.38 -8.76 4.59
C LEU A 131 -0.53 -8.23 3.17
N THR A 132 -1.15 -9.01 2.29
CA THR A 132 -1.24 -8.72 0.86
C THR A 132 -2.52 -9.29 0.26
N ALA A 133 -2.90 -8.85 -0.94
CA ALA A 133 -4.11 -9.29 -1.61
C ALA A 133 -4.10 -10.79 -1.95
N LYS A 134 -2.94 -11.30 -2.37
CA LYS A 134 -2.71 -12.70 -2.76
C LYS A 134 -1.25 -13.07 -2.48
N ASN A 135 -0.96 -14.37 -2.54
CA ASN A 135 0.41 -14.88 -2.52
C ASN A 135 0.54 -16.00 -3.56
N ASN A 136 0.48 -15.60 -4.83
CA ASN A 136 0.52 -16.53 -5.95
C ASN A 136 1.94 -17.01 -6.19
N GLU A 137 2.18 -18.31 -6.02
CA GLU A 137 3.46 -18.93 -6.33
C GLU A 137 3.60 -19.16 -7.85
N PHE A 138 4.77 -18.86 -8.40
CA PHE A 138 5.12 -19.12 -9.78
C PHE A 138 5.02 -20.61 -10.13
N LYS A 139 4.38 -20.93 -11.26
CA LYS A 139 4.32 -22.28 -11.84
C LYS A 139 5.06 -22.31 -13.19
N ASP A 140 5.77 -23.38 -13.48
CA ASP A 140 6.62 -23.49 -14.68
C ASP A 140 5.88 -23.29 -16.01
N HIS A 141 4.58 -23.61 -16.04
CA HIS A 141 3.76 -23.38 -17.23
C HIS A 141 3.33 -21.94 -17.44
N GLU A 142 3.54 -21.05 -16.43
CA GLU A 142 3.14 -19.63 -16.43
C GLU A 142 4.26 -18.69 -16.91
N VAL A 143 5.38 -19.23 -17.41
CA VAL A 143 6.58 -18.42 -17.76
C VAL A 143 6.29 -17.25 -18.69
N ARG A 144 5.28 -17.36 -19.55
CA ARG A 144 4.90 -16.30 -20.51
C ARG A 144 3.86 -15.35 -19.96
N ASP A 145 3.29 -15.65 -18.81
CA ASP A 145 2.22 -14.88 -18.23
C ASP A 145 2.79 -13.83 -17.28
N TRP A 146 2.18 -12.66 -17.27
CA TRP A 146 2.50 -11.56 -16.37
C TRP A 146 4.00 -11.16 -16.41
N PHE A 147 4.58 -10.69 -15.29
CA PHE A 147 5.98 -10.26 -15.18
C PHE A 147 6.95 -11.37 -14.73
N TRP A 148 6.57 -12.63 -14.79
CA TRP A 148 7.42 -13.75 -14.38
C TRP A 148 8.80 -13.78 -15.06
N PRO A 149 8.96 -13.47 -16.37
CA PRO A 149 10.28 -13.40 -16.99
C PRO A 149 11.23 -12.42 -16.30
N TYR A 150 10.72 -11.28 -15.80
CA TYR A 150 11.54 -10.30 -15.07
C TYR A 150 11.83 -10.76 -13.65
N CYS A 151 10.87 -11.35 -12.97
CA CYS A 151 11.05 -11.94 -11.65
C CYS A 151 12.20 -12.98 -11.65
N LEU A 152 12.19 -13.90 -12.61
CA LEU A 152 13.17 -14.98 -12.74
C LEU A 152 14.58 -14.49 -13.14
N GLN A 153 14.72 -13.27 -13.64
CA GLN A 153 16.05 -12.65 -13.86
C GLN A 153 16.65 -12.11 -12.55
N VAL A 154 15.81 -11.78 -11.57
CA VAL A 154 16.23 -11.18 -10.30
C VAL A 154 16.28 -12.18 -9.17
N PHE A 155 15.35 -13.15 -9.17
CA PHE A 155 15.18 -14.11 -8.10
C PHE A 155 15.30 -15.55 -8.60
N GLN A 156 15.87 -16.40 -7.74
CA GLN A 156 15.75 -17.85 -7.88
C GLN A 156 14.39 -18.28 -7.32
N LYS A 157 13.91 -19.47 -7.75
CA LYS A 157 12.66 -20.06 -7.21
C LYS A 157 12.85 -20.46 -5.72
N PRO A 158 11.79 -20.45 -4.92
CA PRO A 158 10.42 -20.10 -5.27
C PRO A 158 10.20 -18.59 -5.44
N CYS A 159 9.34 -18.21 -6.38
CA CYS A 159 8.93 -16.83 -6.64
C CYS A 159 7.44 -16.67 -6.39
N PHE A 160 7.03 -15.51 -5.89
CA PHE A 160 5.64 -15.21 -5.54
C PHE A 160 5.24 -13.83 -6.03
N CYS A 161 3.95 -13.61 -6.26
CA CYS A 161 3.42 -12.31 -6.63
C CYS A 161 2.07 -11.98 -6.01
N SER A 162 1.78 -10.68 -5.94
CA SER A 162 0.49 -10.12 -5.58
C SER A 162 0.32 -8.77 -6.24
N MET A 163 -0.90 -8.23 -6.26
CA MET A 163 -1.14 -6.81 -6.48
C MET A 163 -0.78 -6.04 -5.19
N MET A 164 0.11 -5.06 -5.26
CA MET A 164 0.74 -4.45 -4.08
C MET A 164 0.27 -3.03 -3.76
N CYS A 165 -0.86 -2.56 -4.29
CA CYS A 165 -1.33 -1.19 -4.07
C CYS A 165 -1.72 -0.88 -2.61
N ALA A 166 -1.97 -1.92 -1.80
CA ALA A 166 -2.08 -1.83 -0.34
C ALA A 166 -1.52 -3.09 0.30
N CYS A 167 -0.60 -2.92 1.25
CA CYS A 167 -0.02 -4.02 2.02
C CYS A 167 0.43 -3.55 3.41
N ARG A 168 0.56 -4.50 4.35
CA ARG A 168 1.25 -4.26 5.62
C ARG A 168 2.52 -5.09 5.66
N VAL A 169 3.64 -4.45 5.96
CA VAL A 169 4.96 -5.08 6.02
C VAL A 169 5.55 -5.01 7.41
N SER A 170 6.25 -6.07 7.85
CA SER A 170 7.04 -6.02 9.07
C SER A 170 8.35 -5.26 8.82
N LYS A 171 8.92 -4.70 9.88
CA LYS A 171 10.27 -4.12 9.88
C LYS A 171 11.31 -5.10 9.34
N LYS A 172 11.16 -6.39 9.68
CA LYS A 172 12.06 -7.44 9.20
C LYS A 172 12.01 -7.60 7.68
N LEU A 173 10.79 -7.68 7.10
CA LEU A 173 10.62 -7.74 5.65
C LEU A 173 11.16 -6.48 4.97
N LEU A 174 10.86 -5.29 5.51
CA LEU A 174 11.36 -4.04 4.97
C LEU A 174 12.90 -4.00 4.88
N SER A 175 13.58 -4.45 5.93
CA SER A 175 15.05 -4.53 5.95
C SER A 175 15.61 -5.50 4.90
N LEU A 176 14.96 -6.64 4.68
CA LEU A 176 15.34 -7.61 3.64
C LEU A 176 15.14 -7.04 2.23
N ILE A 177 14.07 -6.26 2.01
CA ILE A 177 13.83 -5.55 0.73
C ILE A 177 14.99 -4.58 0.45
N VAL A 178 15.37 -3.78 1.44
CA VAL A 178 16.49 -2.83 1.31
C VAL A 178 17.81 -3.56 1.04
N GLN A 179 18.06 -4.66 1.75
CA GLN A 179 19.25 -5.49 1.51
C GLN A 179 19.26 -6.01 0.06
N LYS A 180 18.14 -6.55 -0.42
CA LYS A 180 18.02 -7.04 -1.79
C LYS A 180 18.23 -5.94 -2.83
N SER A 181 17.65 -4.76 -2.63
CA SER A 181 17.85 -3.61 -3.52
C SER A 181 19.30 -3.18 -3.59
N LYS A 182 20.06 -3.26 -2.49
CA LYS A 182 21.49 -3.00 -2.47
C LYS A 182 22.30 -4.06 -3.24
N GLU A 183 21.95 -5.34 -3.10
CA GLU A 183 22.61 -6.46 -3.79
C GLU A 183 22.51 -6.33 -5.31
N ILE A 184 21.34 -5.92 -5.82
CA ILE A 184 21.05 -5.85 -7.26
C ILE A 184 21.10 -4.43 -7.83
N SER A 185 21.34 -3.41 -6.99
CA SER A 185 21.48 -1.99 -7.34
C SER A 185 20.23 -1.28 -7.82
N PHE A 186 19.03 -1.82 -7.57
CA PHE A 186 17.72 -1.20 -7.87
C PHE A 186 16.62 -1.85 -7.04
N THR A 187 15.41 -1.25 -7.04
CA THR A 187 14.19 -1.84 -6.47
C THR A 187 13.41 -2.51 -7.58
N PRO A 188 13.25 -3.85 -7.58
CA PRO A 188 12.44 -4.55 -8.57
C PRO A 188 10.96 -4.19 -8.44
N TYR A 189 10.18 -4.65 -9.43
CA TYR A 189 8.74 -4.49 -9.46
C TYR A 189 8.08 -5.03 -8.17
N HIS A 190 7.31 -4.17 -7.49
CA HIS A 190 6.84 -4.41 -6.14
C HIS A 190 5.96 -5.66 -6.04
N GLU A 191 5.17 -5.94 -7.07
CA GLU A 191 4.23 -7.05 -7.12
C GLU A 191 4.87 -8.43 -6.97
N PHE A 192 6.14 -8.59 -7.31
CA PHE A 192 6.86 -9.82 -7.00
C PHE A 192 7.93 -9.66 -5.92
N LEU A 193 8.45 -8.45 -5.70
CA LEU A 193 9.52 -8.18 -4.74
C LEU A 193 9.16 -8.61 -3.33
N PHE A 194 8.05 -8.06 -2.80
CA PHE A 194 7.65 -8.25 -1.40
C PHE A 194 7.30 -9.70 -1.11
N ASN A 195 6.46 -10.30 -1.94
CA ASN A 195 6.01 -11.67 -1.78
C ASN A 195 7.16 -12.67 -1.94
N THR A 196 8.04 -12.48 -2.94
CA THR A 196 9.17 -13.38 -3.16
C THR A 196 10.17 -13.33 -2.02
N ILE A 197 10.55 -12.14 -1.53
CA ILE A 197 11.45 -12.02 -0.39
C ILE A 197 10.82 -12.63 0.86
N ALA A 198 9.53 -12.36 1.13
CA ALA A 198 8.84 -12.93 2.29
C ALA A 198 8.83 -14.47 2.23
N GLY A 199 8.49 -15.05 1.06
CA GLY A 199 8.48 -16.49 0.87
C GLY A 199 9.87 -17.13 0.99
N GLN A 200 10.90 -16.56 0.36
CA GLN A 200 12.28 -17.07 0.42
C GLN A 200 12.89 -16.96 1.81
N ALA A 201 12.51 -15.97 2.59
CA ALA A 201 12.94 -15.79 3.98
C ALA A 201 12.09 -16.56 5.00
N ASN A 202 11.13 -17.38 4.56
CA ASN A 202 10.17 -18.09 5.41
C ASN A 202 9.44 -17.16 6.41
N LEU A 203 9.07 -15.96 5.96
CA LEU A 203 8.26 -15.04 6.74
C LEU A 203 6.78 -15.42 6.68
N LYS A 204 6.03 -15.01 7.70
CA LYS A 204 4.59 -15.25 7.75
C LYS A 204 3.85 -14.31 6.78
N VAL A 205 3.23 -14.88 5.75
CA VAL A 205 2.43 -14.17 4.76
C VAL A 205 0.97 -14.57 4.91
N ASP A 206 0.09 -13.59 5.14
CA ASP A 206 -1.37 -13.80 5.19
C ASP A 206 -2.07 -12.92 4.14
N CYS A 207 -3.22 -13.42 3.67
CA CYS A 207 -4.03 -12.78 2.63
C CYS A 207 -5.45 -12.52 3.17
N PRO A 208 -5.67 -11.43 3.93
CA PRO A 208 -6.97 -11.06 4.48
C PRO A 208 -8.04 -10.98 3.39
N ASN A 209 -9.28 -11.35 3.73
CA ASN A 209 -10.39 -11.25 2.79
C ASN A 209 -10.62 -9.79 2.35
N GLU A 210 -10.40 -8.86 3.26
CA GLU A 210 -10.55 -7.43 3.06
C GLU A 210 -9.57 -6.85 2.00
N LEU A 211 -8.47 -7.55 1.70
CA LEU A 211 -7.52 -7.16 0.66
C LEU A 211 -7.76 -7.84 -0.70
N LYS A 212 -8.69 -8.80 -0.81
CA LYS A 212 -8.95 -9.51 -2.07
C LYS A 212 -9.50 -8.63 -3.20
N THR A 213 -9.99 -7.46 -2.86
CA THR A 213 -10.48 -6.42 -3.78
C THR A 213 -9.37 -5.46 -4.26
N ILE A 214 -8.12 -5.68 -3.86
CA ILE A 214 -6.94 -5.05 -4.46
C ILE A 214 -6.57 -5.83 -5.72
N VAL A 215 -7.08 -5.39 -6.85
CA VAL A 215 -6.96 -6.08 -8.16
C VAL A 215 -6.65 -5.10 -9.27
N TYR A 216 -6.25 -5.63 -10.43
CA TYR A 216 -6.12 -4.87 -11.67
C TYR A 216 -7.47 -4.88 -12.41
N ARG A 217 -8.17 -3.74 -12.41
CA ARG A 217 -9.43 -3.54 -13.16
C ARG A 217 -9.64 -2.04 -13.41
N ASN A 218 -10.73 -1.68 -14.10
CA ASN A 218 -10.98 -0.28 -14.40
C ASN A 218 -11.45 0.53 -13.20
N GLU A 219 -12.60 0.18 -12.60
CA GLU A 219 -13.18 0.87 -11.44
C GLU A 219 -14.13 -0.05 -10.65
N TRP A 220 -14.47 0.40 -9.43
CA TRP A 220 -15.46 -0.22 -8.55
C TRP A 220 -16.73 0.63 -8.50
N SER A 221 -17.90 -0.01 -8.61
CA SER A 221 -19.18 0.64 -8.40
C SER A 221 -19.49 0.80 -6.91
N PHE A 222 -20.38 1.74 -6.58
CA PHE A 222 -20.85 1.92 -5.20
C PHE A 222 -21.55 0.68 -4.65
N GLU A 223 -22.35 -0.03 -5.47
CA GLU A 223 -23.10 -1.20 -5.03
C GLU A 223 -22.14 -2.36 -4.66
N GLU A 224 -21.08 -2.60 -5.43
CA GLU A 224 -20.06 -3.60 -5.08
C GLU A 224 -19.35 -3.25 -3.76
N ILE A 225 -19.06 -1.97 -3.52
CA ILE A 225 -18.42 -1.49 -2.29
C ILE A 225 -19.35 -1.65 -1.08
N LYS A 226 -20.63 -1.34 -1.26
CA LYS A 226 -21.66 -1.45 -0.22
C LYS A 226 -21.86 -2.87 0.29
N GLU A 227 -21.66 -3.88 -0.55
CA GLU A 227 -21.76 -5.29 -0.15
C GLU A 227 -20.68 -5.70 0.87
N ASN A 228 -19.48 -5.10 0.80
CA ASN A 228 -18.35 -5.43 1.67
C ASN A 228 -17.60 -4.16 2.13
N PRO A 229 -18.19 -3.31 2.97
CA PRO A 229 -17.67 -1.98 3.30
C PRO A 229 -16.38 -1.99 4.13
N LEU A 230 -15.93 -3.15 4.61
CA LEU A 230 -14.65 -3.29 5.32
C LEU A 230 -13.48 -3.64 4.38
N ASN A 231 -13.76 -3.93 3.10
CA ASN A 231 -12.70 -4.20 2.13
C ASN A 231 -11.98 -2.92 1.70
N LEU A 232 -10.72 -3.12 1.25
CA LEU A 232 -9.94 -2.11 0.56
C LEU A 232 -10.09 -2.33 -0.95
N TYR A 233 -10.44 -1.30 -1.70
CA TYR A 233 -10.77 -1.39 -3.12
C TYR A 233 -9.73 -0.68 -3.99
N HIS A 234 -9.16 -1.36 -4.96
CA HIS A 234 -8.23 -0.79 -5.94
C HIS A 234 -8.59 -1.25 -7.36
N PRO A 235 -8.52 -0.34 -8.34
CA PRO A 235 -8.36 1.11 -8.18
C PRO A 235 -9.69 1.85 -8.04
N LEU A 236 -9.69 2.99 -7.34
CA LEU A 236 -10.74 4.00 -7.46
C LEU A 236 -10.08 5.36 -7.77
N LYS A 237 -9.74 5.56 -9.05
CA LYS A 237 -8.90 6.69 -9.52
C LYS A 237 -9.63 8.03 -9.51
N ASN A 238 -10.95 8.02 -9.54
CA ASN A 238 -11.73 9.24 -9.38
C ASN A 238 -11.88 9.62 -7.91
N PHE A 239 -10.96 10.43 -7.41
CA PHE A 239 -10.90 10.83 -6.01
C PHE A 239 -12.17 11.54 -5.51
N SER A 240 -12.92 12.22 -6.37
CA SER A 240 -14.19 12.84 -5.96
C SER A 240 -15.25 11.82 -5.51
N LEU A 241 -15.12 10.56 -5.91
CA LEU A 241 -15.99 9.48 -5.47
C LEU A 241 -15.64 8.97 -4.07
N HIS A 242 -14.40 9.15 -3.58
CA HIS A 242 -13.98 8.64 -2.27
C HIS A 242 -14.85 9.21 -1.14
N LYS A 243 -14.98 10.53 -1.07
CA LYS A 243 -15.83 11.20 -0.08
C LYS A 243 -17.31 10.85 -0.29
N SER A 244 -17.79 10.98 -1.53
CA SER A 244 -19.17 10.71 -1.89
C SER A 244 -19.60 9.28 -1.52
N TYR A 245 -18.75 8.28 -1.74
CA TYR A 245 -19.07 6.89 -1.41
C TYR A 245 -19.09 6.67 0.11
N ARG A 246 -18.14 7.26 0.87
CA ARG A 246 -18.18 7.20 2.34
C ARG A 246 -19.45 7.84 2.92
N GLU A 247 -19.82 9.03 2.46
CA GLU A 247 -21.04 9.71 2.88
C GLU A 247 -22.31 8.88 2.58
N ARG A 248 -22.38 8.27 1.39
CA ARG A 248 -23.51 7.40 1.00
C ARG A 248 -23.59 6.14 1.85
N LEU A 249 -22.46 5.52 2.23
CA LEU A 249 -22.44 4.36 3.11
C LEU A 249 -22.98 4.71 4.49
N ILE A 250 -22.52 5.81 5.10
CA ILE A 250 -23.01 6.29 6.40
C ILE A 250 -24.51 6.54 6.35
N ASN A 251 -25.01 7.20 5.32
CA ASN A 251 -26.44 7.50 5.19
C ASN A 251 -27.28 6.25 4.93
N SER A 252 -26.75 5.20 4.30
CA SER A 252 -27.48 3.94 4.11
C SER A 252 -27.66 3.18 5.42
N ASP A 253 -26.67 3.19 6.31
CA ASP A 253 -26.75 2.54 7.62
C ASP A 253 -27.74 3.25 8.56
N VAL A 254 -27.80 4.58 8.53
CA VAL A 254 -28.78 5.36 9.30
C VAL A 254 -30.22 5.02 8.88
N ASN A 255 -30.48 4.82 7.59
CA ASN A 255 -31.81 4.45 7.10
C ASN A 255 -32.25 3.04 7.53
N ILE A 256 -31.30 2.10 7.69
CA ILE A 256 -31.62 0.75 8.17
C ILE A 256 -32.03 0.79 9.67
N ILE A 257 -31.30 1.53 10.49
CA ILE A 257 -31.59 1.68 11.93
C ILE A 257 -32.96 2.34 12.15
N SER A 258 -33.31 3.35 11.35
CA SER A 258 -34.61 4.04 11.47
C SER A 258 -35.83 3.20 11.07
N ILE A 259 -35.65 2.15 10.25
CA ILE A 259 -36.70 1.23 9.84
C ILE A 259 -36.97 0.18 10.93
N ASP A 260 -35.90 -0.31 11.57
CA ASP A 260 -36.04 -1.31 12.66
C ASP A 260 -36.69 -0.71 13.93
N ASP A 261 -36.41 0.55 14.24
CA ASP A 261 -37.09 1.26 15.36
C ASP A 261 -38.57 1.51 15.13
N CYS A 262 -39.03 1.58 13.87
CA CYS A 262 -40.45 1.75 13.55
C CYS A 262 -41.28 0.44 13.56
N THR A 263 -40.61 -0.73 13.51
CA THR A 263 -41.34 -2.03 13.51
C THR A 263 -41.55 -2.63 14.89
N ASN A 264 -40.94 -2.08 15.94
CA ASN A 264 -41.09 -2.54 17.32
C ASN A 264 -42.07 -1.70 18.17
N ALA A 265 -42.84 -0.81 17.53
CA ALA A 265 -43.83 0.07 18.22
C ALA A 265 -45.29 -0.29 17.86
N ASN A 266 -45.61 -1.61 17.75
CA ASN A 266 -47.03 -2.08 17.68
C ASN A 266 -47.25 -3.27 18.60
#